data_0bab8e17663588cc3be9859149d1f3e4
#
_entry.id   0bab8e17663588cc3be9859149d1f3e4
#
_cell.length_a   1.000
_cell.length_b   1.000
_cell.length_c   1.000
_cell.angle_alpha   90.00
_cell.angle_beta   90.00
_cell.angle_gamma   90.00
#
_symmetry.space_group_name_H-M   'P 1'
#
loop_
_entity.id
_entity.type
_entity.pdbx_description
1 polymer ?
#
loop_
_entity_poly.entity_id
_entity_poly.type
_entity_poly.pdbx_seq_one_letter_code
_entity_poly.pdbx_strand_id
1 'polypeptide(L)'
;MGKIQRIYENTQEINFISPQTEFSLYWNKFQESELGGIYKSLPWQELCKALKIKENSKGPERIFSPQGMLSLMFLKSYVGCSDQKLINHLNGNIDFQMFCGIFLGPERISNFKIVSAIRSELSKKLNIKVVQSVLADYWKPYLKQTNILLEDATCYETSMRYPTNVKLLWESTEWSFDQLKLICKYLKIRMPRNKYQEQWNKYNDYSHKRKKTHKQTAVRIRSLLYLLDKIIHLLKDIE
;
A
#
# COMPACT_ATOMS: atom_id res chain seq x y z
N MET A 1 37.02 -0.38 4.73
CA MET A 1 35.59 -0.47 4.32
C MET A 1 35.57 -0.87 2.85
N GLY A 2 35.11 -2.08 2.54
CA GLY A 2 34.92 -2.53 1.17
C GLY A 2 33.84 -1.69 0.49
N LYS A 3 34.00 -1.38 -0.79
CA LYS A 3 32.98 -0.65 -1.54
C LYS A 3 31.84 -1.61 -1.88
N ILE A 4 30.61 -1.23 -1.57
CA ILE A 4 29.41 -1.92 -2.05
C ILE A 4 29.38 -1.79 -3.56
N GLN A 5 29.33 -2.92 -4.27
CA GLN A 5 29.36 -2.93 -5.73
C GLN A 5 27.94 -2.92 -6.28
N ARG A 6 27.73 -2.16 -7.34
CA ARG A 6 26.49 -2.17 -8.13
C ARG A 6 26.66 -3.08 -9.32
N ILE A 7 25.59 -3.77 -9.66
CA ILE A 7 25.51 -4.63 -10.84
C ILE A 7 24.74 -3.85 -11.90
N TYR A 8 25.34 -3.72 -13.07
CA TYR A 8 24.71 -3.13 -14.25
C TYR A 8 24.45 -4.24 -15.27
N GLU A 9 23.35 -4.17 -16.02
CA GLU A 9 22.98 -5.17 -17.03
C GLU A 9 24.07 -5.42 -18.09
N ASN A 10 24.93 -4.43 -18.34
CA ASN A 10 26.04 -4.52 -19.30
C ASN A 10 27.38 -4.90 -18.67
N THR A 11 27.43 -5.31 -17.41
CA THR A 11 28.68 -5.69 -16.76
C THR A 11 29.06 -7.14 -17.13
N GLN A 12 29.28 -7.39 -18.42
CA GLN A 12 29.88 -8.66 -18.88
C GLN A 12 31.38 -8.73 -18.59
N GLU A 13 32.00 -7.63 -18.17
CA GLU A 13 33.44 -7.51 -17.92
C GLU A 13 33.74 -7.01 -16.50
N ILE A 14 33.25 -7.70 -15.49
CA ILE A 14 33.85 -7.54 -14.18
C ILE A 14 34.95 -8.59 -14.08
N ASN A 15 36.20 -8.15 -14.35
CA ASN A 15 37.41 -8.95 -14.17
C ASN A 15 37.68 -9.19 -12.67
N PHE A 16 37.01 -10.16 -12.09
CA PHE A 16 37.30 -10.69 -10.75
C PHE A 16 38.13 -11.95 -10.90
N ILE A 17 39.37 -11.91 -10.50
CA ILE A 17 40.19 -13.07 -10.31
C ILE A 17 39.60 -13.86 -9.13
N SER A 18 38.93 -14.99 -9.40
CA SER A 18 38.34 -15.95 -8.45
C SER A 18 36.88 -15.73 -7.95
N PRO A 19 36.37 -14.55 -7.59
CA PRO A 19 34.92 -14.42 -7.25
C PRO A 19 33.98 -14.49 -8.45
N GLN A 20 34.49 -14.41 -9.67
CA GLN A 20 33.69 -14.39 -10.91
C GLN A 20 32.86 -15.64 -11.12
N THR A 21 33.45 -16.80 -10.82
CA THR A 21 32.73 -18.06 -10.98
C THR A 21 31.56 -18.15 -10.02
N GLU A 22 31.73 -17.65 -8.79
CA GLU A 22 30.68 -17.68 -7.78
C GLU A 22 29.57 -16.68 -8.13
N PHE A 23 29.90 -15.46 -8.55
CA PHE A 23 28.92 -14.46 -8.91
C PHE A 23 28.05 -14.89 -10.09
N SER A 24 28.66 -15.43 -11.16
CA SER A 24 27.91 -15.93 -12.32
C SER A 24 26.98 -17.09 -11.95
N LEU A 25 27.40 -17.97 -11.04
CA LEU A 25 26.57 -19.04 -10.51
C LEU A 25 25.38 -18.52 -9.71
N TYR A 26 25.62 -17.53 -8.84
CA TYR A 26 24.52 -16.89 -8.08
C TYR A 26 23.54 -16.14 -9.00
N TRP A 27 24.06 -15.43 -10.00
CA TRP A 27 23.23 -14.73 -10.99
C TRP A 27 22.39 -15.70 -11.81
N ASN A 28 22.94 -16.79 -12.28
CA ASN A 28 22.21 -17.83 -13.03
C ASN A 28 21.10 -18.46 -12.17
N LYS A 29 21.42 -18.83 -10.92
CA LYS A 29 20.42 -19.33 -9.98
C LYS A 29 19.32 -18.32 -9.68
N PHE A 30 19.69 -17.06 -9.47
CA PHE A 30 18.74 -15.97 -9.30
C PHE A 30 17.80 -15.87 -10.51
N GLN A 31 18.33 -15.92 -11.72
CA GLN A 31 17.51 -15.86 -12.94
C GLN A 31 16.51 -17.00 -13.10
N GLU A 32 16.77 -18.16 -12.50
CA GLU A 32 15.88 -19.32 -12.46
C GLU A 32 14.86 -19.23 -11.30
N SER A 33 15.09 -18.36 -10.35
CA SER A 33 14.21 -18.16 -9.19
C SER A 33 12.92 -17.41 -9.56
N GLU A 34 11.92 -17.47 -8.66
CA GLU A 34 10.68 -16.69 -8.79
C GLU A 34 10.97 -15.18 -8.90
N LEU A 35 11.88 -14.67 -8.05
CA LEU A 35 12.29 -13.28 -8.09
C LEU A 35 12.99 -12.92 -9.40
N GLY A 36 13.81 -13.81 -9.94
CA GLY A 36 14.44 -13.66 -11.24
C GLY A 36 13.43 -13.58 -12.38
N GLY A 37 12.36 -14.40 -12.31
CA GLY A 37 11.24 -14.33 -13.23
C GLY A 37 10.52 -12.98 -13.19
N ILE A 38 10.24 -12.49 -11.99
CA ILE A 38 9.65 -11.16 -11.78
C ILE A 38 10.60 -10.06 -12.30
N TYR A 39 11.89 -10.17 -11.98
CA TYR A 39 12.89 -9.20 -12.43
C TYR A 39 12.89 -9.03 -13.96
N LYS A 40 12.86 -10.15 -14.70
CA LYS A 40 12.80 -10.17 -16.17
C LYS A 40 11.50 -9.64 -16.74
N SER A 41 10.40 -9.75 -16.00
CA SER A 41 9.08 -9.31 -16.45
C SER A 41 8.83 -7.82 -16.33
N LEU A 42 9.77 -7.06 -15.78
CA LEU A 42 9.62 -5.61 -15.52
C LEU A 42 10.59 -4.78 -16.38
N PRO A 43 10.09 -3.74 -17.05
CA PRO A 43 10.89 -2.83 -17.89
C PRO A 43 11.57 -1.76 -17.03
N TRP A 44 12.61 -2.14 -16.27
CA TRP A 44 13.26 -1.28 -15.29
C TRP A 44 13.81 0.02 -15.89
N GLN A 45 14.43 -0.06 -17.05
CA GLN A 45 15.04 1.12 -17.70
C GLN A 45 13.97 2.11 -18.16
N GLU A 46 12.90 1.62 -18.76
CA GLU A 46 11.77 2.42 -19.21
C GLU A 46 11.06 3.08 -18.02
N LEU A 47 10.89 2.35 -16.91
CA LEU A 47 10.34 2.88 -15.68
C LEU A 47 11.22 3.99 -15.10
N CYS A 48 12.53 3.79 -15.02
CA CYS A 48 13.46 4.81 -14.55
C CYS A 48 13.43 6.06 -15.44
N LYS A 49 13.39 5.89 -16.76
CA LYS A 49 13.28 7.01 -17.73
C LYS A 49 11.96 7.76 -17.57
N ALA A 50 10.85 7.03 -17.52
CA ALA A 50 9.50 7.60 -17.40
C ALA A 50 9.32 8.38 -16.08
N LEU A 51 9.85 7.88 -14.99
CA LEU A 51 9.82 8.53 -13.68
C LEU A 51 10.94 9.57 -13.49
N LYS A 52 11.81 9.77 -14.49
CA LYS A 52 12.93 10.71 -14.44
C LYS A 52 13.85 10.48 -13.22
N ILE A 53 14.04 9.22 -12.85
CA ILE A 53 14.97 8.84 -11.80
C ILE A 53 16.34 8.72 -12.40
N LYS A 54 17.26 9.57 -11.98
CA LYS A 54 18.62 9.64 -12.51
C LYS A 54 19.64 9.42 -11.40
N GLU A 55 20.84 8.98 -11.80
CA GLU A 55 22.00 8.98 -10.93
C GLU A 55 22.34 10.41 -10.49
N ASN A 56 22.93 10.53 -9.31
CA ASN A 56 23.49 11.81 -8.90
C ASN A 56 24.74 12.10 -9.72
N SER A 57 24.74 13.24 -10.39
CA SER A 57 25.93 13.68 -11.16
C SER A 57 27.06 14.21 -10.28
N LYS A 58 26.80 14.50 -9.02
CA LYS A 58 27.78 15.05 -8.05
C LYS A 58 27.59 14.36 -6.68
N GLY A 59 28.70 14.17 -5.98
CA GLY A 59 28.72 13.58 -4.64
C GLY A 59 29.10 12.09 -4.63
N PRO A 60 29.09 11.45 -3.45
CA PRO A 60 29.41 10.04 -3.31
C PRO A 60 28.37 9.18 -4.02
N GLU A 61 28.82 8.06 -4.56
CA GLU A 61 27.98 7.08 -5.20
C GLU A 61 26.97 6.50 -4.20
N ARG A 62 25.69 6.41 -4.61
CA ARG A 62 24.64 5.81 -3.79
C ARG A 62 24.78 4.29 -3.75
N ILE A 63 24.36 3.67 -2.66
CA ILE A 63 24.32 2.21 -2.53
C ILE A 63 23.45 1.59 -3.63
N PHE A 64 22.29 2.18 -3.87
CA PHE A 64 21.34 1.71 -4.87
C PHE A 64 21.34 2.61 -6.11
N SER A 65 21.42 1.99 -7.28
CA SER A 65 21.16 2.65 -8.57
C SER A 65 19.70 3.12 -8.66
N PRO A 66 19.31 3.95 -9.63
CA PRO A 66 17.92 4.28 -9.89
C PRO A 66 17.00 3.06 -10.00
N GLN A 67 17.44 2.03 -10.71
CA GLN A 67 16.77 0.76 -10.81
C GLN A 67 16.72 0.03 -9.45
N GLY A 68 17.85 -0.03 -8.73
CA GLY A 68 17.95 -0.62 -7.41
C GLY A 68 17.03 0.03 -6.37
N MET A 69 16.76 1.34 -6.49
CA MET A 69 15.78 2.02 -5.65
C MET A 69 14.34 1.57 -5.94
N LEU A 70 13.98 1.40 -7.22
CA LEU A 70 12.66 0.90 -7.60
C LEU A 70 12.49 -0.56 -7.17
N SER A 71 13.47 -1.42 -7.42
CA SER A 71 13.44 -2.82 -7.02
C SER A 71 13.40 -3.01 -5.51
N LEU A 72 14.08 -2.16 -4.73
CA LEU A 72 13.98 -2.18 -3.27
C LEU A 72 12.56 -1.87 -2.78
N MET A 73 11.86 -0.92 -3.41
CA MET A 73 10.46 -0.62 -3.08
C MET A 73 9.52 -1.74 -3.50
N PHE A 74 9.79 -2.38 -4.63
CA PHE A 74 9.07 -3.58 -5.04
C PHE A 74 9.23 -4.71 -4.01
N LEU A 75 10.47 -5.03 -3.61
CA LEU A 75 10.73 -6.02 -2.55
C LEU A 75 10.05 -5.66 -1.23
N LYS A 76 10.01 -4.38 -0.89
CA LYS A 76 9.31 -3.90 0.30
C LYS A 76 7.83 -4.30 0.29
N SER A 77 7.17 -4.16 -0.85
CA SER A 77 5.77 -4.55 -1.04
C SER A 77 5.60 -6.06 -1.11
N TYR A 78 6.50 -6.73 -1.83
CA TYR A 78 6.49 -8.19 -2.02
C TYR A 78 6.63 -8.94 -0.69
N VAL A 79 7.60 -8.53 0.15
CA VAL A 79 7.86 -9.19 1.44
C VAL A 79 6.88 -8.74 2.54
N GLY A 80 6.30 -7.56 2.43
CA GLY A 80 5.34 -7.03 3.42
C GLY A 80 5.92 -6.81 4.82
N CYS A 81 7.24 -6.59 4.95
CA CYS A 81 7.91 -6.48 6.24
C CYS A 81 8.28 -5.04 6.63
N SER A 82 8.78 -4.81 7.85
CA SER A 82 9.30 -3.51 8.27
C SER A 82 10.59 -3.12 7.53
N ASP A 83 10.94 -1.83 7.50
CA ASP A 83 12.16 -1.34 6.84
C ASP A 83 13.42 -2.00 7.40
N GLN A 84 13.47 -2.20 8.72
CA GLN A 84 14.59 -2.88 9.38
C GLN A 84 14.66 -4.36 8.97
N LYS A 85 13.53 -5.07 8.93
CA LYS A 85 13.48 -6.46 8.47
C LYS A 85 13.90 -6.59 7.01
N LEU A 86 13.48 -5.66 6.14
CA LEU A 86 13.89 -5.66 4.74
C LEU A 86 15.41 -5.58 4.59
N ILE A 87 16.07 -4.67 5.32
CA ILE A 87 17.53 -4.55 5.30
C ILE A 87 18.20 -5.81 5.87
N ASN A 88 17.65 -6.41 6.94
CA ASN A 88 18.17 -7.67 7.48
C ASN A 88 18.04 -8.81 6.44
N HIS A 89 16.93 -8.90 5.72
CA HIS A 89 16.77 -9.85 4.63
C HIS A 89 17.75 -9.59 3.49
N LEU A 90 17.92 -8.32 3.09
CA LEU A 90 18.87 -7.94 2.05
C LEU A 90 20.32 -8.31 2.43
N ASN A 91 20.70 -8.13 3.69
CA ASN A 91 22.02 -8.49 4.20
C ASN A 91 22.27 -10.00 4.22
N GLY A 92 21.23 -10.84 4.29
CA GLY A 92 21.33 -12.29 4.41
C GLY A 92 20.87 -13.07 3.20
N ASN A 93 20.29 -12.45 2.19
CA ASN A 93 19.72 -13.14 1.03
C ASN A 93 20.31 -12.59 -0.28
N ILE A 94 21.04 -13.45 -0.97
CA ILE A 94 21.71 -13.11 -2.23
C ILE A 94 20.69 -12.79 -3.33
N ASP A 95 19.56 -13.50 -3.41
CA ASP A 95 18.54 -13.23 -4.42
C ASP A 95 17.96 -11.81 -4.28
N PHE A 96 17.79 -11.34 -3.04
CA PHE A 96 17.35 -9.96 -2.77
C PHE A 96 18.41 -8.95 -3.18
N GLN A 97 19.69 -9.26 -2.95
CA GLN A 97 20.79 -8.41 -3.40
C GLN A 97 20.84 -8.32 -4.93
N MET A 98 20.73 -9.47 -5.61
CA MET A 98 20.68 -9.53 -7.09
C MET A 98 19.47 -8.77 -7.63
N PHE A 99 18.30 -8.92 -7.02
CA PHE A 99 17.10 -8.19 -7.40
C PHE A 99 17.25 -6.68 -7.29
N CYS A 100 17.98 -6.20 -6.27
CA CYS A 100 18.30 -4.77 -6.09
C CYS A 100 19.51 -4.29 -6.85
N GLY A 101 20.19 -5.17 -7.62
CA GLY A 101 21.38 -4.83 -8.36
C GLY A 101 22.57 -4.42 -7.47
N ILE A 102 22.71 -5.06 -6.31
CA ILE A 102 23.86 -4.86 -5.40
C ILE A 102 24.47 -6.21 -5.02
N PHE A 103 25.73 -6.20 -4.64
CA PHE A 103 26.40 -7.34 -4.03
C PHE A 103 27.20 -6.85 -2.82
N LEU A 104 26.81 -7.34 -1.65
CA LEU A 104 27.38 -6.87 -0.38
C LEU A 104 28.66 -7.62 -0.01
N GLY A 105 28.82 -8.88 -0.46
CA GLY A 105 29.91 -9.73 0.00
C GLY A 105 29.89 -9.89 1.52
N PRO A 106 31.00 -9.61 2.21
CA PRO A 106 31.08 -9.63 3.67
C PRO A 106 30.49 -8.37 4.35
N GLU A 107 30.21 -7.32 3.57
CA GLU A 107 29.71 -6.06 4.08
C GLU A 107 28.20 -6.14 4.41
N ARG A 108 27.75 -5.22 5.24
CA ARG A 108 26.34 -5.15 5.65
C ARG A 108 25.85 -3.71 5.64
N ILE A 109 24.62 -3.53 5.22
CA ILE A 109 23.92 -2.27 5.37
C ILE A 109 23.39 -2.20 6.80
N SER A 110 23.89 -1.28 7.61
CA SER A 110 23.44 -1.05 8.99
C SER A 110 22.34 0.00 9.10
N ASN A 111 22.31 0.96 8.16
CA ASN A 111 21.36 2.06 8.21
C ASN A 111 20.03 1.71 7.51
N PHE A 112 19.06 1.23 8.27
CA PHE A 112 17.72 0.92 7.73
C PHE A 112 16.90 2.16 7.32
N LYS A 113 17.27 3.38 7.74
CA LYS A 113 16.61 4.63 7.33
C LYS A 113 16.76 4.91 5.84
N ILE A 114 17.69 4.26 5.16
CA ILE A 114 17.86 4.36 3.70
C ILE A 114 16.59 3.96 2.95
N VAL A 115 15.83 2.96 3.43
CA VAL A 115 14.55 2.52 2.83
C VAL A 115 13.52 3.65 2.87
N SER A 116 13.39 4.30 4.02
CA SER A 116 12.49 5.45 4.20
C SER A 116 12.89 6.65 3.36
N ALA A 117 14.20 6.93 3.25
CA ALA A 117 14.73 8.01 2.42
C ALA A 117 14.43 7.77 0.93
N ILE A 118 14.68 6.56 0.43
CA ILE A 118 14.36 6.17 -0.96
C ILE A 118 12.86 6.29 -1.22
N ARG A 119 12.01 5.80 -0.30
CA ARG A 119 10.54 5.92 -0.41
C ARG A 119 10.11 7.38 -0.52
N SER A 120 10.65 8.25 0.32
CA SER A 120 10.35 9.69 0.28
C SER A 120 10.83 10.37 -1.01
N GLU A 121 11.95 9.95 -1.56
CA GLU A 121 12.44 10.46 -2.84
C GLU A 121 11.55 10.00 -4.00
N LEU A 122 11.25 8.72 -4.06
CA LEU A 122 10.43 8.14 -5.13
C LEU A 122 8.98 8.65 -5.09
N SER A 123 8.40 8.84 -3.91
CA SER A 123 7.03 9.34 -3.79
C SER A 123 6.81 10.71 -4.44
N LYS A 124 7.85 11.54 -4.52
CA LYS A 124 7.80 12.85 -5.18
C LYS A 124 7.82 12.76 -6.71
N LYS A 125 8.32 11.65 -7.25
CA LYS A 125 8.47 11.42 -8.69
C LYS A 125 7.46 10.42 -9.24
N LEU A 126 6.80 9.65 -8.36
CA LEU A 126 5.89 8.57 -8.74
C LEU A 126 4.62 9.14 -9.38
N ASN A 127 4.39 8.77 -10.63
CA ASN A 127 3.14 9.01 -11.33
C ASN A 127 2.55 7.64 -11.73
N ILE A 128 1.48 7.24 -11.04
CA ILE A 128 0.86 5.92 -11.21
C ILE A 128 0.40 5.71 -12.65
N LYS A 129 -0.22 6.73 -13.29
CA LYS A 129 -0.71 6.62 -14.66
C LYS A 129 0.43 6.35 -15.67
N VAL A 130 1.57 7.02 -15.47
CA VAL A 130 2.76 6.82 -16.31
C VAL A 130 3.34 5.42 -16.11
N VAL A 131 3.44 4.95 -14.87
CA VAL A 131 3.91 3.59 -14.56
C VAL A 131 2.98 2.54 -15.20
N GLN A 132 1.68 2.70 -15.06
CA GLN A 132 0.69 1.79 -15.66
C GLN A 132 0.79 1.76 -17.19
N SER A 133 0.96 2.91 -17.84
CA SER A 133 1.15 2.97 -19.30
C SER A 133 2.41 2.22 -19.74
N VAL A 134 3.55 2.47 -19.09
CA VAL A 134 4.81 1.77 -19.41
C VAL A 134 4.67 0.26 -19.25
N LEU A 135 4.05 -0.20 -18.17
CA LEU A 135 3.83 -1.63 -17.92
C LEU A 135 2.86 -2.24 -18.94
N ALA A 136 1.78 -1.54 -19.23
CA ALA A 136 0.79 -1.99 -20.22
C ALA A 136 1.41 -2.13 -21.62
N ASP A 137 2.20 -1.16 -22.05
CA ASP A 137 2.89 -1.18 -23.35
C ASP A 137 3.92 -2.33 -23.40
N TYR A 138 4.66 -2.54 -22.32
CA TYR A 138 5.66 -3.62 -22.23
C TYR A 138 5.01 -5.01 -22.26
N TRP A 139 3.92 -5.21 -21.53
CA TRP A 139 3.24 -6.51 -21.46
C TRP A 139 2.27 -6.79 -22.60
N LYS A 140 1.89 -5.77 -23.38
CA LYS A 140 0.95 -5.89 -24.51
C LYS A 140 1.26 -7.06 -25.46
N PRO A 141 2.52 -7.33 -25.87
CA PRO A 141 2.84 -8.45 -26.76
C PRO A 141 2.55 -9.84 -26.13
N TYR A 142 2.49 -9.91 -24.81
CA TYR A 142 2.26 -11.17 -24.07
C TYR A 142 0.79 -11.41 -23.73
N LEU A 143 -0.07 -10.41 -23.94
CA LEU A 143 -1.51 -10.53 -23.68
C LEU A 143 -2.22 -11.20 -24.86
N LYS A 144 -2.74 -12.41 -24.63
CA LYS A 144 -3.42 -13.20 -25.68
C LYS A 144 -4.86 -12.76 -25.96
N GLN A 145 -5.54 -12.12 -25.01
CA GLN A 145 -6.94 -11.71 -25.08
C GLN A 145 -7.09 -10.27 -24.60
N THR A 146 -7.00 -9.31 -25.49
CA THR A 146 -7.10 -7.87 -25.17
C THR A 146 -8.52 -7.33 -25.20
N ASN A 147 -9.50 -8.14 -25.65
CA ASN A 147 -10.91 -7.80 -25.76
C ASN A 147 -11.75 -8.19 -24.54
N ILE A 148 -11.13 -8.82 -23.53
CA ILE A 148 -11.78 -9.18 -22.28
C ILE A 148 -11.24 -8.28 -21.17
N LEU A 149 -12.12 -7.44 -20.62
CA LEU A 149 -11.85 -6.64 -19.43
C LEU A 149 -12.45 -7.35 -18.22
N LEU A 150 -11.61 -7.78 -17.30
CA LEU A 150 -12.05 -8.27 -15.98
C LEU A 150 -11.75 -7.19 -14.95
N GLU A 151 -12.81 -6.56 -14.43
CA GLU A 151 -12.69 -5.63 -13.33
C GLU A 151 -13.07 -6.33 -12.03
N ASP A 152 -12.12 -6.43 -11.12
CA ASP A 152 -12.38 -6.81 -9.73
C ASP A 152 -12.41 -5.54 -8.88
N ALA A 153 -13.57 -5.24 -8.34
CA ALA A 153 -13.75 -4.09 -7.47
C ALA A 153 -13.20 -4.42 -6.06
N THR A 154 -11.90 -4.44 -5.92
CA THR A 154 -11.25 -4.53 -4.61
C THR A 154 -11.25 -3.15 -3.97
N CYS A 155 -12.26 -2.87 -3.15
CA CYS A 155 -12.29 -1.66 -2.33
C CYS A 155 -11.29 -1.78 -1.19
N TYR A 156 -10.09 -1.23 -1.37
CA TYR A 156 -9.19 -0.97 -0.24
C TYR A 156 -9.63 0.31 0.46
N GLU A 157 -10.38 0.18 1.53
CA GLU A 157 -10.63 1.31 2.41
C GLU A 157 -9.32 1.68 3.13
N THR A 158 -8.79 2.87 2.85
CA THR A 158 -7.56 3.39 3.46
C THR A 158 -7.65 3.62 4.97
N SER A 159 -8.85 3.52 5.53
CA SER A 159 -9.10 3.64 6.97
C SER A 159 -10.11 2.58 7.44
N MET A 160 -9.73 1.32 7.39
CA MET A 160 -10.50 0.27 8.07
C MET A 160 -10.45 0.49 9.57
N ARG A 161 -11.43 1.22 10.08
CA ARG A 161 -11.69 1.27 11.52
C ARG A 161 -12.36 -0.04 11.91
N TYR A 162 -11.91 -0.65 13.01
CA TYR A 162 -12.53 -1.87 13.52
C TYR A 162 -14.03 -1.65 13.74
N PRO A 163 -14.93 -2.34 13.00
CA PRO A 163 -16.36 -2.11 13.08
C PRO A 163 -16.88 -2.69 14.39
N THR A 164 -17.23 -1.83 15.34
CA THR A 164 -17.99 -2.26 16.51
C THR A 164 -19.48 -2.17 16.22
N ASN A 165 -20.28 -3.09 16.74
CA ASN A 165 -21.75 -3.09 16.55
C ASN A 165 -22.36 -1.73 16.90
N VAL A 166 -21.89 -1.07 17.96
CA VAL A 166 -22.39 0.25 18.37
C VAL A 166 -22.06 1.31 17.32
N LYS A 167 -20.89 1.25 16.71
CA LYS A 167 -20.48 2.22 15.68
C LYS A 167 -21.28 2.03 14.39
N LEU A 168 -21.45 0.80 13.94
CA LEU A 168 -22.26 0.47 12.77
C LEU A 168 -23.71 0.93 12.94
N LEU A 169 -24.30 0.69 14.13
CA LEU A 169 -25.66 1.15 14.45
C LEU A 169 -25.74 2.68 14.47
N TRP A 170 -24.69 3.36 14.98
CA TRP A 170 -24.67 4.82 14.96
C TRP A 170 -24.61 5.35 13.52
N GLU A 171 -23.70 4.84 12.69
CA GLU A 171 -23.55 5.24 11.29
C GLU A 171 -24.85 5.00 10.48
N SER A 172 -25.52 3.87 10.71
CA SER A 172 -26.83 3.56 10.10
C SER A 172 -27.91 4.54 10.57
N THR A 173 -27.90 4.91 11.86
CA THR A 173 -28.87 5.85 12.44
C THR A 173 -28.64 7.27 11.90
N GLU A 174 -27.40 7.70 11.79
CA GLU A 174 -26.98 8.99 11.25
C GLU A 174 -27.39 9.12 9.79
N TRP A 175 -27.07 8.13 8.97
CA TRP A 175 -27.47 8.09 7.57
C TRP A 175 -29.00 8.15 7.40
N SER A 176 -29.75 7.33 8.13
CA SER A 176 -31.21 7.30 8.06
C SER A 176 -31.82 8.64 8.51
N PHE A 177 -31.24 9.29 9.51
CA PHE A 177 -31.69 10.59 9.98
C PHE A 177 -31.43 11.70 8.95
N ASP A 178 -30.29 11.65 8.24
CA ASP A 178 -30.00 12.60 7.19
C ASP A 178 -30.93 12.41 5.98
N GLN A 179 -31.28 11.15 5.63
CA GLN A 179 -32.31 10.89 4.62
C GLN A 179 -33.66 11.49 5.04
N LEU A 180 -34.07 11.30 6.30
CA LEU A 180 -35.31 11.89 6.83
C LEU A 180 -35.30 13.42 6.72
N LYS A 181 -34.17 14.07 7.04
CA LYS A 181 -34.01 15.53 6.87
C LYS A 181 -34.17 15.97 5.41
N LEU A 182 -33.54 15.24 4.48
CA LEU A 182 -33.62 15.55 3.05
C LEU A 182 -35.05 15.44 2.53
N ILE A 183 -35.76 14.37 2.89
CA ILE A 183 -37.15 14.15 2.48
C ILE A 183 -38.07 15.24 3.07
N CYS A 184 -37.96 15.51 4.38
CA CYS A 184 -38.74 16.58 5.00
C CYS A 184 -38.50 17.96 4.36
N LYS A 185 -37.25 18.26 3.99
CA LYS A 185 -36.88 19.50 3.28
C LYS A 185 -37.48 19.54 1.87
N TYR A 186 -37.42 18.44 1.14
CA TYR A 186 -37.97 18.33 -0.22
C TYR A 186 -39.48 18.51 -0.23
N LEU A 187 -40.18 17.83 0.68
CA LEU A 187 -41.63 17.88 0.82
C LEU A 187 -42.13 19.12 1.58
N LYS A 188 -41.24 19.97 2.08
CA LYS A 188 -41.55 21.14 2.91
C LYS A 188 -42.37 20.80 4.17
N ILE A 189 -42.18 19.62 4.73
CA ILE A 189 -42.84 19.12 5.93
C ILE A 189 -41.97 19.46 7.15
N ARG A 190 -42.62 19.73 8.28
CA ARG A 190 -41.90 19.95 9.54
C ARG A 190 -41.27 18.64 10.00
N MET A 191 -39.98 18.71 10.38
CA MET A 191 -39.23 17.57 10.91
C MET A 191 -39.94 16.93 12.11
N PRO A 192 -40.23 15.61 12.09
CA PRO A 192 -40.87 14.91 13.20
C PRO A 192 -40.00 14.95 14.46
N ARG A 193 -40.68 14.99 15.63
CA ARG A 193 -40.02 15.00 16.93
C ARG A 193 -39.28 13.67 17.16
N ASN A 194 -37.99 13.73 17.36
CA ASN A 194 -37.14 12.57 17.60
C ASN A 194 -36.10 12.85 18.70
N LYS A 195 -35.40 11.81 19.14
CA LYS A 195 -34.37 11.87 20.17
C LYS A 195 -32.95 11.79 19.61
N TYR A 196 -32.76 12.14 18.34
CA TYR A 196 -31.47 12.01 17.68
C TYR A 196 -30.35 12.74 18.42
N GLN A 197 -30.54 14.03 18.76
CA GLN A 197 -29.52 14.83 19.43
C GLN A 197 -29.16 14.28 20.83
N GLU A 198 -30.14 13.77 21.57
CA GLU A 198 -29.91 13.12 22.87
C GLU A 198 -29.06 11.86 22.72
N GLN A 199 -29.36 11.03 21.72
CA GLN A 199 -28.61 9.80 21.47
C GLN A 199 -27.24 10.09 20.89
N TRP A 200 -27.07 11.13 20.08
CA TRP A 200 -25.78 11.61 19.60
C TRP A 200 -24.84 11.97 20.77
N ASN A 201 -25.31 12.78 21.71
CA ASN A 201 -24.51 13.14 22.89
C ASN A 201 -24.09 11.88 23.68
N LYS A 202 -25.03 10.99 23.93
CA LYS A 202 -24.78 9.73 24.67
C LYS A 202 -23.85 8.77 23.91
N TYR A 203 -23.90 8.74 22.58
CA TYR A 203 -22.98 7.97 21.75
C TYR A 203 -21.58 8.58 21.81
N ASN A 204 -21.47 9.88 21.72
CA ASN A 204 -20.22 10.60 21.77
C ASN A 204 -19.50 10.36 23.11
N ASP A 205 -20.20 10.51 24.22
CA ASP A 205 -19.68 10.18 25.56
C ASP A 205 -19.23 8.72 25.67
N TYR A 206 -19.99 7.78 25.10
CA TYR A 206 -19.61 6.38 25.07
C TYR A 206 -18.38 6.13 24.20
N SER A 207 -18.29 6.76 23.03
CA SER A 207 -17.19 6.56 22.08
C SER A 207 -15.84 6.95 22.66
N HIS A 208 -15.78 8.03 23.44
CA HIS A 208 -14.57 8.56 24.07
C HIS A 208 -14.11 7.78 25.32
N LYS A 209 -14.96 6.90 25.86
CA LYS A 209 -14.54 6.10 27.02
C LYS A 209 -13.44 5.12 26.69
N ARG A 210 -12.35 5.18 27.44
CA ARG A 210 -11.20 4.27 27.28
C ARG A 210 -11.54 2.81 27.61
N LYS A 211 -12.37 2.58 28.67
CA LYS A 211 -12.88 1.26 29.07
C LYS A 211 -14.41 1.24 28.94
N LYS A 212 -14.94 0.27 28.23
CA LYS A 212 -16.36 0.07 28.00
C LYS A 212 -16.81 -1.25 28.62
N THR A 213 -17.80 -1.21 29.51
CA THR A 213 -18.34 -2.43 30.11
C THR A 213 -19.38 -3.04 29.17
N HIS A 214 -19.56 -4.38 29.26
CA HIS A 214 -20.57 -5.09 28.49
C HIS A 214 -21.98 -4.53 28.71
N LYS A 215 -22.33 -4.17 29.95
CA LYS A 215 -23.60 -3.53 30.29
C LYS A 215 -23.80 -2.19 29.59
N GLN A 216 -22.78 -1.32 29.57
CA GLN A 216 -22.85 -0.03 28.87
C GLN A 216 -23.02 -0.20 27.36
N THR A 217 -22.30 -1.17 26.76
CA THR A 217 -22.40 -1.50 25.35
C THR A 217 -23.82 -1.99 25.00
N ALA A 218 -24.39 -2.91 25.79
CA ALA A 218 -25.74 -3.43 25.60
C ALA A 218 -26.79 -2.32 25.67
N VAL A 219 -26.67 -1.40 26.62
CA VAL A 219 -27.58 -0.23 26.74
C VAL A 219 -27.51 0.67 25.52
N ARG A 220 -26.28 0.91 24.99
CA ARG A 220 -26.10 1.72 23.78
C ARG A 220 -26.73 1.07 22.56
N ILE A 221 -26.48 -0.23 22.35
CA ILE A 221 -27.06 -0.99 21.25
C ILE A 221 -28.61 -0.88 21.28
N ARG A 222 -29.24 -1.16 22.43
CA ARG A 222 -30.70 -1.08 22.56
C ARG A 222 -31.24 0.32 22.24
N SER A 223 -30.59 1.36 22.75
CA SER A 223 -31.04 2.74 22.54
C SER A 223 -30.91 3.19 21.09
N LEU A 224 -29.84 2.77 20.41
CA LEU A 224 -29.62 3.08 18.99
C LEU A 224 -30.55 2.28 18.09
N LEU A 225 -30.77 1.00 18.37
CA LEU A 225 -31.75 0.19 17.65
C LEU A 225 -33.14 0.80 17.73
N TYR A 226 -33.58 1.20 18.93
CA TYR A 226 -34.88 1.86 19.10
C TYR A 226 -35.01 3.17 18.31
N LEU A 227 -33.93 3.99 18.31
CA LEU A 227 -33.95 5.21 17.54
C LEU A 227 -33.96 4.97 16.04
N LEU A 228 -33.16 4.02 15.56
CA LEU A 228 -33.10 3.63 14.16
C LEU A 228 -34.42 3.12 13.65
N ASP A 229 -35.04 2.19 14.40
CA ASP A 229 -36.39 1.66 14.11
C ASP A 229 -37.42 2.77 13.99
N LYS A 230 -37.43 3.69 14.96
CA LYS A 230 -38.33 4.86 14.94
C LYS A 230 -38.11 5.75 13.69
N ILE A 231 -36.88 5.98 13.30
CA ILE A 231 -36.56 6.78 12.10
C ILE A 231 -37.02 6.05 10.83
N ILE A 232 -36.87 4.72 10.77
CA ILE A 232 -37.32 3.92 9.64
C ILE A 232 -38.86 3.96 9.53
N HIS A 233 -39.57 3.87 10.66
CA HIS A 233 -41.02 4.02 10.64
C HIS A 233 -41.46 5.42 10.16
N LEU A 234 -40.82 6.48 10.64
CA LEU A 234 -41.09 7.84 10.17
C LEU A 234 -40.85 8.02 8.68
N LEU A 235 -39.83 7.34 8.13
CA LEU A 235 -39.57 7.35 6.68
C LEU A 235 -40.67 6.66 5.91
N LYS A 236 -41.16 5.50 6.40
CA LYS A 236 -42.26 4.76 5.78
C LYS A 236 -43.59 5.48 5.84
N ASP A 237 -43.85 6.24 6.92
CA ASP A 237 -45.07 7.01 7.10
C ASP A 237 -45.13 8.25 6.16
N ILE A 238 -44.01 8.62 5.58
CA ILE A 238 -43.90 9.77 4.65
C ILE A 238 -43.96 9.32 3.18
N GLU A 239 -43.70 8.03 2.90
CA GLU A 239 -43.93 7.45 1.56
C GLU A 239 -45.42 7.38 1.24
#